data_f1e52f50d68fb0ea47dacdb0fb51357c
#
_entry.id   f1e52f50d68fb0ea47dacdb0fb51357c
#
_cell.length_a   1.000
_cell.length_b   1.000
_cell.length_c   1.000
_cell.angle_alpha   90.00
_cell.angle_beta   90.00
_cell.angle_gamma   90.00
#
_symmetry.space_group_name_H-M   'P 1'
#
loop_
_entity.id
_entity.type
_entity.pdbx_description
1 polymer ?
#
loop_
_entity_poly.entity_id
_entity_poly.type
_entity_poly.pdbx_seq_one_letter_code
_entity_poly.pdbx_strand_id
1 'polypeptide(L)'
;MDLKKCRDRTPEELIVKKNEFLKICDILDDLNINYFLQTGVLLGAVREKNFIKWDWGADFSVFSNEFLDQIDPLTESLKNAGFEILSVNKKKDDSKIYFRGKYPDNVTGYTVFAWNYSKLKDIYWRRDYSVPSKFLNKFSKIDLFGRKFKCPYNPEEYLTYAYGEWKKPIRTSDKNVYNADHYYNKKNSF
;
A
#
# COMPACT_ATOMS: atom_id res chain seq x y z
N MET A 1 -9.75 20.09 -7.65
CA MET A 1 -8.57 19.21 -7.72
C MET A 1 -7.44 19.86 -6.95
N ASP A 2 -6.93 19.25 -5.91
CA ASP A 2 -5.81 19.81 -5.15
C ASP A 2 -4.51 19.56 -5.95
N LEU A 3 -4.10 20.56 -6.72
CA LEU A 3 -2.93 20.49 -7.60
C LEU A 3 -1.62 20.20 -6.85
N LYS A 4 -1.56 20.52 -5.54
CA LYS A 4 -0.40 20.18 -4.70
C LYS A 4 -0.23 18.67 -4.54
N LYS A 5 -1.33 17.90 -4.52
CA LYS A 5 -1.28 16.43 -4.39
C LYS A 5 -0.91 15.68 -5.67
N CYS A 6 -0.91 16.35 -6.80
CA CYS A 6 -0.62 15.73 -8.10
C CYS A 6 0.65 16.28 -8.77
N ARG A 7 1.44 17.12 -8.10
CA ARG A 7 2.74 17.54 -8.66
C ARG A 7 3.76 16.39 -8.62
N ASP A 8 4.70 16.42 -9.51
CA ASP A 8 5.83 15.50 -9.42
C ASP A 8 6.69 15.80 -8.19
N ARG A 9 7.22 14.77 -7.58
CA ARG A 9 8.25 14.87 -6.56
C ARG A 9 9.58 15.22 -7.22
N THR A 10 10.39 16.00 -6.52
CA THR A 10 11.79 16.24 -6.92
C THR A 10 12.62 14.97 -6.74
N PRO A 11 13.81 14.88 -7.36
CA PRO A 11 14.74 13.78 -7.13
C PRO A 11 15.08 13.59 -5.65
N GLU A 12 15.29 14.68 -4.92
CA GLU A 12 15.60 14.67 -3.48
C GLU A 12 14.43 14.11 -2.66
N GLU A 13 13.20 14.51 -3.01
CA GLU A 13 11.98 13.99 -2.40
C GLU A 13 11.82 12.48 -2.63
N LEU A 14 12.15 12.00 -3.83
CA LEU A 14 12.10 10.57 -4.13
C LEU A 14 13.18 9.78 -3.36
N ILE A 15 14.35 10.36 -3.14
CA ILE A 15 15.41 9.77 -2.31
C ILE A 15 14.94 9.63 -0.87
N VAL A 16 14.36 10.69 -0.28
CA VAL A 16 13.81 10.64 1.08
C VAL A 16 12.72 9.57 1.17
N LYS A 17 11.74 9.57 0.25
CA LYS A 17 10.67 8.57 0.21
C LYS A 17 11.24 7.14 0.14
N LYS A 18 12.27 6.92 -0.69
CA LYS A 18 12.94 5.62 -0.81
C LYS A 18 13.58 5.19 0.51
N ASN A 19 14.31 6.09 1.16
CA ASN A 19 15.01 5.79 2.41
C ASN A 19 14.02 5.48 3.54
N GLU A 20 12.94 6.25 3.66
CA GLU A 20 11.87 6.01 4.62
C GLU A 20 11.15 4.69 4.33
N PHE A 21 10.82 4.42 3.06
CA PHE A 21 10.19 3.16 2.64
C PHE A 21 11.06 1.94 3.01
N LEU A 22 12.35 1.97 2.73
CA LEU A 22 13.26 0.88 3.09
C LEU A 22 13.40 0.72 4.61
N LYS A 23 13.45 1.82 5.35
CA LYS A 23 13.46 1.79 6.83
C LYS A 23 12.19 1.15 7.40
N ILE A 24 11.03 1.43 6.80
CA ILE A 24 9.77 0.76 7.19
C ILE A 24 9.84 -0.75 6.88
N CYS A 25 10.40 -1.12 5.73
CA CYS A 25 10.58 -2.53 5.40
C CYS A 25 11.45 -3.25 6.43
N ASP A 26 12.56 -2.64 6.87
CA ASP A 26 13.45 -3.22 7.87
C ASP A 26 12.70 -3.42 9.22
N ILE A 27 11.91 -2.44 9.65
CA ILE A 27 11.08 -2.56 10.86
C ILE A 27 10.06 -3.71 10.72
N LEU A 28 9.42 -3.84 9.56
CA LEU A 28 8.46 -4.92 9.32
C LEU A 28 9.15 -6.31 9.35
N ASP A 29 10.34 -6.41 8.79
CA ASP A 29 11.13 -7.64 8.79
C ASP A 29 11.64 -7.99 10.20
N ASP A 30 12.13 -7.02 10.96
CA ASP A 30 12.62 -7.21 12.34
C ASP A 30 11.50 -7.73 13.26
N LEU A 31 10.26 -7.29 13.01
CA LEU A 31 9.07 -7.78 13.71
C LEU A 31 8.49 -9.06 13.12
N ASN A 32 9.12 -9.64 12.08
CA ASN A 32 8.62 -10.81 11.37
C ASN A 32 7.20 -10.63 10.80
N ILE A 33 6.82 -9.40 10.44
CA ILE A 33 5.53 -9.11 9.82
C ILE A 33 5.56 -9.51 8.35
N ASN A 34 4.68 -10.42 7.97
CA ASN A 34 4.57 -10.91 6.59
C ASN A 34 3.80 -9.91 5.74
N TYR A 35 4.50 -9.03 5.03
CA TYR A 35 3.90 -8.00 4.18
C TYR A 35 4.14 -8.23 2.68
N PHE A 36 3.36 -7.55 1.86
CA PHE A 36 3.50 -7.55 0.42
C PHE A 36 3.17 -6.18 -0.19
N LEU A 37 3.77 -5.90 -1.34
CA LEU A 37 3.52 -4.64 -2.06
C LEU A 37 2.26 -4.76 -2.91
N GLN A 38 1.44 -3.72 -2.86
CA GLN A 38 0.19 -3.59 -3.60
C GLN A 38 0.00 -2.11 -4.00
N THR A 39 -1.15 -1.77 -4.58
CA THR A 39 -1.54 -0.39 -4.85
C THR A 39 -0.52 0.40 -5.69
N GLY A 40 -0.34 1.68 -5.41
CA GLY A 40 0.55 2.59 -6.12
C GLY A 40 2.02 2.16 -6.10
N VAL A 41 2.47 1.53 -5.01
CA VAL A 41 3.86 1.03 -4.91
C VAL A 41 4.11 -0.09 -5.92
N LEU A 42 3.19 -1.06 -6.01
CA LEU A 42 3.30 -2.14 -7.00
C LEU A 42 3.20 -1.60 -8.42
N LEU A 43 2.26 -0.70 -8.68
CA LEU A 43 2.10 -0.06 -10.00
C LEU A 43 3.37 0.65 -10.42
N GLY A 44 3.99 1.43 -9.53
CA GLY A 44 5.27 2.09 -9.79
C GLY A 44 6.41 1.09 -10.01
N ALA A 45 6.50 0.04 -9.19
CA ALA A 45 7.53 -0.99 -9.33
C ALA A 45 7.44 -1.72 -10.68
N VAL A 46 6.24 -2.06 -11.15
CA VAL A 46 6.03 -2.76 -12.44
C VAL A 46 6.27 -1.82 -13.61
N ARG A 47 5.65 -0.64 -13.61
CA ARG A 47 5.61 0.28 -14.75
C ARG A 47 6.86 1.15 -14.87
N GLU A 48 7.36 1.68 -13.74
CA GLU A 48 8.40 2.71 -13.71
C GLU A 48 9.72 2.22 -13.10
N LYS A 49 9.75 1.01 -12.54
CA LYS A 49 10.88 0.48 -11.75
C LYS A 49 11.26 1.41 -10.59
N ASN A 50 10.31 2.21 -10.15
CA ASN A 50 10.46 3.24 -9.13
C ASN A 50 9.08 3.56 -8.54
N PHE A 51 9.01 4.55 -7.62
CA PHE A 51 7.75 5.17 -7.26
C PHE A 51 7.17 5.96 -8.43
N ILE A 52 5.85 6.04 -8.49
CA ILE A 52 5.16 6.99 -9.36
C ILE A 52 5.48 8.40 -8.85
N LYS A 53 5.99 9.27 -9.74
CA LYS A 53 6.52 10.59 -9.34
C LYS A 53 5.51 11.49 -8.62
N TRP A 54 4.23 11.40 -8.95
CA TRP A 54 3.16 12.20 -8.33
C TRP A 54 2.39 11.43 -7.24
N ASP A 55 2.77 10.19 -6.94
CA ASP A 55 2.17 9.43 -5.84
C ASP A 55 2.88 9.76 -4.52
N TRP A 56 2.12 10.31 -3.59
CA TRP A 56 2.61 10.79 -2.29
C TRP A 56 2.50 9.77 -1.17
N GLY A 57 1.87 8.64 -1.42
CA GLY A 57 1.71 7.55 -0.47
C GLY A 57 2.68 6.40 -0.72
N ALA A 58 2.81 5.54 0.27
CA ALA A 58 3.26 4.17 0.09
C ALA A 58 2.53 3.27 1.09
N ASP A 59 1.88 2.24 0.54
CA ASP A 59 1.08 1.32 1.31
C ASP A 59 1.77 -0.05 1.38
N PHE A 60 1.69 -0.67 2.56
CA PHE A 60 2.10 -2.04 2.83
C PHE A 60 0.86 -2.86 3.18
N SER A 61 0.70 -3.99 2.53
CA SER A 61 -0.42 -4.90 2.75
C SER A 61 -0.02 -6.08 3.61
N VAL A 62 -0.88 -6.46 4.55
CA VAL A 62 -0.72 -7.60 5.44
C VAL A 62 -2.04 -8.38 5.53
N PHE A 63 -2.08 -9.53 6.21
CA PHE A 63 -3.32 -10.24 6.51
C PHE A 63 -3.78 -9.99 7.94
N SER A 64 -5.08 -9.81 8.14
CA SER A 64 -5.65 -9.38 9.43
C SER A 64 -5.49 -10.43 10.54
N ASN A 65 -5.46 -11.71 10.20
CA ASN A 65 -5.26 -12.79 11.16
C ASN A 65 -3.87 -12.78 11.82
N GLU A 66 -2.87 -12.17 11.17
CA GLU A 66 -1.51 -12.06 11.68
C GLU A 66 -1.19 -10.66 12.22
N PHE A 67 -1.95 -9.65 11.76
CA PHE A 67 -1.60 -8.25 11.97
C PHE A 67 -2.16 -7.66 13.26
N LEU A 68 -3.33 -8.10 13.72
CA LEU A 68 -4.00 -7.47 14.88
C LEU A 68 -3.12 -7.44 16.13
N ASP A 69 -2.41 -8.51 16.41
CA ASP A 69 -1.50 -8.60 17.57
C ASP A 69 -0.18 -7.84 17.36
N GLN A 70 0.13 -7.52 16.09
CA GLN A 70 1.35 -6.80 15.71
C GLN A 70 1.16 -5.27 15.65
N ILE A 71 -0.07 -4.77 15.75
CA ILE A 71 -0.35 -3.33 15.62
C ILE A 71 0.39 -2.51 16.67
N ASP A 72 0.35 -2.92 17.95
CA ASP A 72 1.00 -2.17 19.03
C ASP A 72 2.53 -2.25 18.95
N PRO A 73 3.16 -3.42 18.82
CA PRO A 73 4.60 -3.52 18.59
C PRO A 73 5.08 -2.71 17.39
N LEU A 74 4.37 -2.78 16.26
CA LEU A 74 4.72 -2.03 15.07
C LEU A 74 4.57 -0.52 15.28
N THR A 75 3.49 -0.09 15.94
CA THR A 75 3.26 1.33 16.25
C THR A 75 4.40 1.91 17.08
N GLU A 76 4.86 1.17 18.09
CA GLU A 76 5.96 1.60 18.96
C GLU A 76 7.30 1.62 18.21
N SER A 77 7.60 0.60 17.41
CA SER A 77 8.81 0.55 16.59
C SER A 77 8.88 1.70 15.58
N LEU A 78 7.73 2.04 14.94
CA LEU A 78 7.65 3.19 14.04
C LEU A 78 7.91 4.52 14.75
N LYS A 79 7.34 4.73 15.95
CA LYS A 79 7.62 5.93 16.77
C LYS A 79 9.09 6.03 17.14
N ASN A 80 9.69 4.94 17.64
CA ASN A 80 11.10 4.87 18.02
C ASN A 80 12.02 5.14 16.82
N ALA A 81 11.60 4.77 15.63
CA ALA A 81 12.28 5.07 14.38
C ALA A 81 12.09 6.53 13.90
N GLY A 82 11.26 7.33 14.59
CA GLY A 82 11.03 8.74 14.33
C GLY A 82 9.88 9.04 13.37
N PHE A 83 9.00 8.05 13.11
CA PHE A 83 7.76 8.30 12.36
C PHE A 83 6.69 8.89 13.29
N GLU A 84 5.86 9.77 12.73
CA GLU A 84 4.70 10.34 13.42
C GLU A 84 3.47 9.48 13.14
N ILE A 85 2.87 8.93 14.18
CA ILE A 85 1.63 8.13 14.04
C ILE A 85 0.44 9.07 13.95
N LEU A 86 -0.27 9.02 12.84
CA LEU A 86 -1.43 9.87 12.57
C LEU A 86 -2.74 9.20 12.98
N SER A 87 -2.86 7.89 12.76
CA SER A 87 -3.99 7.11 13.24
C SER A 87 -3.68 5.63 13.34
N VAL A 88 -4.30 4.98 14.32
CA VAL A 88 -4.32 3.53 14.49
C VAL A 88 -5.77 3.07 14.53
N ASN A 89 -6.13 2.12 13.68
CA ASN A 89 -7.45 1.51 13.69
C ASN A 89 -7.31 0.01 13.85
N LYS A 90 -7.93 -0.55 14.90
CA LYS A 90 -7.90 -1.99 15.21
C LYS A 90 -9.21 -2.71 14.82
N LYS A 91 -10.14 -2.03 14.17
CA LYS A 91 -11.38 -2.67 13.70
C LYS A 91 -11.05 -3.69 12.62
N LYS A 92 -11.63 -4.88 12.74
CA LYS A 92 -11.35 -6.01 11.84
C LYS A 92 -11.53 -5.67 10.36
N ASP A 93 -12.54 -4.89 10.03
CA ASP A 93 -12.88 -4.50 8.66
C ASP A 93 -11.96 -3.41 8.07
N ASP A 94 -11.18 -2.70 8.92
CA ASP A 94 -10.29 -1.62 8.50
C ASP A 94 -9.04 -1.51 9.39
N SER A 95 -8.44 -2.64 9.78
CA SER A 95 -7.23 -2.60 10.62
C SER A 95 -6.07 -1.96 9.84
N LYS A 96 -5.51 -0.91 10.41
CA LYS A 96 -4.40 -0.17 9.80
C LYS A 96 -3.67 0.73 10.78
N ILE A 97 -2.44 1.06 10.42
CA ILE A 97 -1.65 2.17 10.99
C ILE A 97 -1.39 3.15 9.85
N TYR A 98 -1.75 4.41 10.05
CA TYR A 98 -1.41 5.51 9.14
C TYR A 98 -0.42 6.44 9.83
N PHE A 99 0.70 6.71 9.18
CA PHE A 99 1.81 7.46 9.74
C PHE A 99 2.55 8.22 8.65
N ARG A 100 3.44 9.12 9.04
CA ARG A 100 4.29 9.89 8.13
C ARG A 100 5.73 9.96 8.62
N GLY A 101 6.66 10.14 7.70
CA GLY A 101 8.06 10.41 7.99
C GLY A 101 8.31 11.89 8.30
N LYS A 102 9.58 12.25 8.41
CA LYS A 102 10.03 13.64 8.67
C LYS A 102 9.95 14.55 7.44
N TYR A 103 9.16 14.20 6.45
CA TYR A 103 9.11 14.95 5.21
C TYR A 103 8.47 16.33 5.43
N PRO A 104 9.08 17.43 4.91
CA PRO A 104 8.68 18.80 5.30
C PRO A 104 7.31 19.27 4.80
N ASP A 105 6.66 18.52 3.90
CA ASP A 105 5.43 18.97 3.24
C ASP A 105 4.12 18.47 3.85
N ASN A 106 4.19 17.64 4.89
CA ASN A 106 3.03 17.05 5.57
C ASN A 106 2.04 16.29 4.66
N VAL A 107 2.43 15.93 3.44
CA VAL A 107 1.57 15.27 2.46
C VAL A 107 1.89 13.79 2.31
N THR A 108 3.17 13.41 2.53
CA THR A 108 3.60 12.01 2.42
C THR A 108 3.07 11.19 3.58
N GLY A 109 2.29 10.18 3.26
CA GLY A 109 1.78 9.23 4.23
C GLY A 109 2.14 7.80 3.89
N TYR A 110 2.38 7.01 4.92
CA TYR A 110 2.58 5.57 4.84
C TYR A 110 1.45 4.86 5.54
N THR A 111 1.00 3.74 4.97
CA THR A 111 -0.04 2.94 5.61
C THR A 111 0.39 1.47 5.63
N VAL A 112 0.29 0.84 6.78
CA VAL A 112 0.21 -0.63 6.87
C VAL A 112 -1.24 -0.97 7.10
N PHE A 113 -1.84 -1.76 6.21
CA PHE A 113 -3.25 -2.12 6.31
C PHE A 113 -3.49 -3.60 6.05
N ALA A 114 -4.53 -4.14 6.65
CA ALA A 114 -4.82 -5.55 6.61
C ALA A 114 -5.98 -5.93 5.70
N TRP A 115 -5.85 -7.11 5.08
CA TRP A 115 -6.88 -7.78 4.30
C TRP A 115 -7.51 -8.90 5.11
N ASN A 116 -8.82 -9.01 5.02
CA ASN A 116 -9.62 -10.10 5.56
C ASN A 116 -9.94 -11.11 4.47
N TYR A 117 -10.02 -12.39 4.78
CA TYR A 117 -10.46 -13.42 3.85
C TYR A 117 -11.91 -13.80 4.11
N SER A 118 -12.70 -13.87 3.05
CA SER A 118 -14.06 -14.42 3.05
C SER A 118 -14.09 -15.73 2.29
N LYS A 119 -14.17 -16.85 3.03
CA LYS A 119 -14.27 -18.20 2.43
C LYS A 119 -15.53 -18.35 1.57
N LEU A 120 -16.65 -17.77 1.99
CA LEU A 120 -17.92 -17.86 1.27
C LEU A 120 -17.88 -17.21 -0.11
N LYS A 121 -17.20 -16.05 -0.22
CA LYS A 121 -17.09 -15.28 -1.47
C LYS A 121 -15.81 -15.56 -2.23
N ASP A 122 -14.88 -16.31 -1.63
CA ASP A 122 -13.51 -16.57 -2.13
C ASP A 122 -12.76 -15.30 -2.54
N ILE A 123 -12.83 -14.27 -1.67
CA ILE A 123 -12.18 -12.98 -1.87
C ILE A 123 -11.41 -12.54 -0.62
N TYR A 124 -10.39 -11.71 -0.84
CA TYR A 124 -9.86 -10.83 0.19
C TYR A 124 -10.55 -9.47 0.13
N TRP A 125 -10.85 -8.88 1.28
CA TRP A 125 -11.59 -7.63 1.37
C TRP A 125 -11.12 -6.75 2.52
N ARG A 126 -11.29 -5.46 2.36
CA ARG A 126 -11.16 -4.42 3.39
C ARG A 126 -12.00 -3.21 2.99
N ARG A 127 -12.87 -2.72 3.89
CA ARG A 127 -13.77 -1.59 3.60
C ARG A 127 -14.38 -1.70 2.19
N ASP A 128 -14.04 -0.74 1.35
CA ASP A 128 -14.57 -0.55 0.00
C ASP A 128 -13.80 -1.35 -1.07
N TYR A 129 -12.82 -2.17 -0.67
CA TYR A 129 -11.95 -2.91 -1.58
C TYR A 129 -12.18 -4.41 -1.51
N SER A 130 -12.14 -5.06 -2.67
CA SER A 130 -12.16 -6.51 -2.76
C SER A 130 -11.22 -7.04 -3.85
N VAL A 131 -10.64 -8.21 -3.60
CA VAL A 131 -9.67 -8.87 -4.47
C VAL A 131 -9.97 -10.36 -4.53
N PRO A 132 -10.13 -10.98 -5.72
CA PRO A 132 -10.22 -12.43 -5.84
C PRO A 132 -9.05 -13.14 -5.17
N SER A 133 -9.34 -14.23 -4.46
CA SER A 133 -8.35 -14.98 -3.69
C SER A 133 -7.17 -15.47 -4.51
N LYS A 134 -7.37 -15.74 -5.80
CA LYS A 134 -6.33 -16.18 -6.74
C LYS A 134 -5.10 -15.27 -6.76
N PHE A 135 -5.27 -13.97 -6.48
CA PHE A 135 -4.18 -13.01 -6.48
C PHE A 135 -3.37 -12.98 -5.18
N LEU A 136 -3.97 -13.37 -4.05
CA LEU A 136 -3.34 -13.28 -2.72
C LEU A 136 -3.09 -14.64 -2.04
N ASN A 137 -3.61 -15.75 -2.59
CA ASN A 137 -3.30 -17.11 -2.11
C ASN A 137 -1.88 -17.57 -2.51
N LYS A 138 -1.30 -16.91 -3.50
CA LYS A 138 0.09 -17.08 -3.95
C LYS A 138 0.72 -15.73 -4.16
N PHE A 139 2.04 -15.66 -4.15
CA PHE A 139 2.78 -14.44 -4.36
C PHE A 139 3.80 -14.60 -5.48
N SER A 140 3.89 -13.59 -6.32
CA SER A 140 5.05 -13.31 -7.16
C SER A 140 6.07 -12.48 -6.39
N LYS A 141 7.25 -12.31 -6.96
CA LYS A 141 8.30 -11.42 -6.43
C LYS A 141 8.59 -10.34 -7.45
N ILE A 142 8.85 -9.13 -6.97
CA ILE A 142 9.25 -7.99 -7.78
C ILE A 142 10.47 -7.32 -7.18
N ASP A 143 11.39 -6.90 -8.05
CA ASP A 143 12.56 -6.13 -7.64
C ASP A 143 12.22 -4.64 -7.57
N LEU A 144 12.54 -4.01 -6.44
CA LEU A 144 12.42 -2.57 -6.24
C LEU A 144 13.55 -2.11 -5.31
N PHE A 145 14.31 -1.11 -5.74
CA PHE A 145 15.42 -0.53 -4.98
C PHE A 145 16.49 -1.53 -4.53
N GLY A 146 16.75 -2.57 -5.36
CA GLY A 146 17.74 -3.61 -5.07
C GLY A 146 17.27 -4.70 -4.09
N ARG A 147 15.98 -4.71 -3.72
CA ARG A 147 15.40 -5.70 -2.82
C ARG A 147 14.23 -6.41 -3.49
N LYS A 148 14.04 -7.70 -3.17
CA LYS A 148 12.91 -8.51 -3.66
C LYS A 148 11.74 -8.43 -2.69
N PHE A 149 10.58 -8.04 -3.21
CA PHE A 149 9.35 -7.95 -2.43
C PHE A 149 8.32 -8.96 -2.91
N LYS A 150 7.51 -9.47 -1.99
CA LYS A 150 6.29 -10.19 -2.33
C LYS A 150 5.29 -9.22 -2.96
N CYS A 151 4.55 -9.68 -3.96
CA CYS A 151 3.43 -8.95 -4.56
C CYS A 151 2.34 -9.96 -4.99
N PRO A 152 1.12 -9.52 -5.30
CA PRO A 152 0.08 -10.39 -5.81
C PRO A 152 0.55 -11.28 -6.95
N TYR A 153 0.02 -12.50 -7.01
CA TYR A 153 0.31 -13.44 -8.09
C TYR A 153 -0.10 -12.83 -9.44
N ASN A 154 0.74 -13.03 -10.47
CA ASN A 154 0.57 -12.39 -11.78
C ASN A 154 0.36 -10.87 -11.66
N PRO A 155 1.38 -10.10 -11.27
CA PRO A 155 1.23 -8.70 -10.93
C PRO A 155 0.62 -7.83 -12.04
N GLU A 156 0.86 -8.14 -13.33
CA GLU A 156 0.23 -7.41 -14.43
C GLU A 156 -1.26 -7.70 -14.53
N GLU A 157 -1.69 -8.96 -14.35
CA GLU A 157 -3.11 -9.34 -14.31
C GLU A 157 -3.80 -8.69 -13.10
N TYR A 158 -3.13 -8.70 -11.94
CA TYR A 158 -3.62 -7.99 -10.76
C TYR A 158 -3.77 -6.48 -11.02
N LEU A 159 -2.80 -5.84 -11.64
CA LEU A 159 -2.87 -4.41 -11.97
C LEU A 159 -3.99 -4.11 -12.97
N THR A 160 -4.22 -5.00 -13.94
CA THR A 160 -5.36 -4.88 -14.86
C THR A 160 -6.68 -5.02 -14.09
N TYR A 161 -6.77 -5.94 -13.15
CA TYR A 161 -7.93 -6.08 -12.27
C TYR A 161 -8.17 -4.81 -11.44
N ALA A 162 -7.12 -4.24 -10.84
CA ALA A 162 -7.25 -3.13 -9.91
C ALA A 162 -7.45 -1.76 -10.60
N TYR A 163 -6.83 -1.56 -11.77
CA TYR A 163 -6.71 -0.24 -12.42
C TYR A 163 -7.14 -0.21 -13.89
N GLY A 164 -7.55 -1.34 -14.49
CA GLY A 164 -7.89 -1.38 -15.92
C GLY A 164 -6.67 -1.06 -16.80
N GLU A 165 -6.71 0.01 -17.54
CA GLU A 165 -5.66 0.48 -18.47
C GLU A 165 -4.43 1.07 -17.76
N TRP A 166 -3.90 0.38 -16.77
CA TRP A 166 -2.83 0.84 -15.88
C TRP A 166 -1.50 1.22 -16.59
N LYS A 167 -1.29 0.76 -17.81
CA LYS A 167 -0.10 1.10 -18.62
C LYS A 167 -0.09 2.57 -19.05
N LYS A 168 -1.28 3.20 -19.14
CA LYS A 168 -1.41 4.64 -19.37
C LYS A 168 -1.43 5.39 -18.05
N PRO A 169 -0.45 6.28 -17.79
CA PRO A 169 -0.45 7.07 -16.56
C PRO A 169 -1.68 7.99 -16.49
N ILE A 170 -2.41 7.92 -15.37
CA ILE A 170 -3.49 8.86 -15.06
C ILE A 170 -3.06 9.67 -13.84
N ARG A 171 -3.01 10.99 -13.99
CA ARG A 171 -2.64 11.91 -12.90
C ARG A 171 -3.89 12.47 -12.25
N THR A 172 -4.35 11.78 -11.22
CA THR A 172 -5.52 12.21 -10.43
C THR A 172 -5.42 11.70 -9.00
N SER A 173 -6.06 12.42 -8.07
CA SER A 173 -6.29 11.97 -6.69
C SER A 173 -7.66 11.32 -6.50
N ASP A 174 -8.49 11.30 -7.53
CA ASP A 174 -9.82 10.69 -7.47
C ASP A 174 -9.73 9.17 -7.65
N LYS A 175 -10.04 8.45 -6.59
CA LYS A 175 -10.02 6.98 -6.56
C LYS A 175 -11.02 6.34 -7.53
N ASN A 176 -12.12 7.02 -7.82
CA ASN A 176 -13.11 6.49 -8.77
C ASN A 176 -12.65 6.61 -10.23
N VAL A 177 -11.64 7.44 -10.51
CA VAL A 177 -11.09 7.62 -11.85
C VAL A 177 -10.00 6.59 -12.15
N TYR A 178 -9.15 6.25 -11.17
CA TYR A 178 -8.01 5.37 -11.41
C TYR A 178 -8.18 3.94 -10.94
N ASN A 179 -9.17 3.64 -10.09
CA ASN A 179 -9.49 2.26 -9.72
C ASN A 179 -10.65 1.72 -10.55
N ALA A 180 -10.59 0.44 -10.85
CA ALA A 180 -11.74 -0.26 -11.43
C ALA A 180 -12.87 -0.42 -10.39
N ASP A 181 -14.14 -0.32 -10.82
CA ASP A 181 -15.31 -0.35 -9.94
C ASP A 181 -15.43 -1.64 -9.12
N HIS A 182 -15.01 -2.76 -9.67
CA HIS A 182 -15.03 -4.04 -8.97
C HIS A 182 -13.92 -4.18 -7.92
N TYR A 183 -12.85 -3.39 -8.01
CA TYR A 183 -11.77 -3.34 -7.02
C TYR A 183 -12.08 -2.35 -5.90
N TYR A 184 -12.62 -1.19 -6.25
CA TYR A 184 -12.98 -0.13 -5.32
C TYR A 184 -14.43 0.28 -5.51
N ASN A 185 -15.29 0.00 -4.52
CA ASN A 185 -16.69 0.38 -4.59
C ASN A 185 -17.17 0.88 -3.22
N LYS A 186 -17.41 2.17 -3.13
CA LYS A 186 -17.94 2.82 -1.91
C LYS A 186 -19.30 2.28 -1.44
N LYS A 187 -20.06 1.62 -2.32
CA LYS A 187 -21.37 1.05 -2.01
C LYS A 187 -21.27 -0.36 -1.42
N ASN A 188 -20.13 -1.00 -1.51
CA ASN A 188 -19.88 -2.32 -0.94
C ASN A 188 -19.36 -2.18 0.50
N SER A 189 -20.22 -1.79 1.44
CA SER A 189 -19.99 -2.13 2.85
C SER A 189 -20.19 -3.64 2.99
N PHE A 190 -19.12 -4.38 3.15
CA PHE A 190 -19.13 -5.82 3.42
C PHE A 190 -19.46 -6.09 4.90
#